data_499024353643e179f873a3ffece77d10
#
_entry.id   499024353643e179f873a3ffece77d10
#
_cell.length_a   1.000
_cell.length_b   1.000
_cell.length_c   1.000
_cell.angle_alpha   90.00
_cell.angle_beta   90.00
_cell.angle_gamma   90.00
#
_symmetry.space_group_name_H-M   'P 1'
#
loop_
_entity.id
_entity.type
_entity.pdbx_description
1 polymer ?
#
loop_
_entity_poly.entity_id
_entity_poly.type
_entity_poly.pdbx_seq_one_letter_code
_entity_poly.pdbx_strand_id
1 'polypeptide(L)'
;MLYKFLFPSKPDGAATSAILLIVRIIFGVLLMNHGIEKWSNYQELSAVFPDPLGVGSPLSLGLAIFGELACSMAFIIGFLYRLAMLPMIFTMGMAFFVIHGNDPFAVKELAFIYLVVYVLMYIIGLGKFAVDHWLGKALTPKKP
;
A
#
# COMPACT_ATOMS: atom_id res chain seq x y z
N MET A 1 18.76 6.41 -12.74
CA MET A 1 18.13 7.00 -11.53
C MET A 1 16.81 6.32 -11.18
N LEU A 2 15.88 6.17 -12.13
CA LEU A 2 14.58 5.50 -11.97
C LEU A 2 14.70 4.04 -11.49
N TYR A 3 15.67 3.28 -12.02
CA TYR A 3 15.92 1.89 -11.64
C TYR A 3 16.24 1.72 -10.14
N LYS A 4 17.12 2.56 -9.57
CA LYS A 4 17.46 2.53 -8.13
C LYS A 4 16.29 2.96 -7.23
N PHE A 5 15.38 3.77 -7.77
CA PHE A 5 14.17 4.16 -7.07
C PHE A 5 13.15 3.00 -7.03
N LEU A 6 12.95 2.34 -8.18
CA LEU A 6 11.97 1.24 -8.28
C LEU A 6 12.48 -0.06 -7.59
N PHE A 7 13.78 -0.32 -7.67
CA PHE A 7 14.40 -1.55 -7.16
C PHE A 7 15.53 -1.25 -6.16
N PRO A 8 15.19 -0.80 -4.94
CA PRO A 8 16.20 -0.48 -3.94
C PRO A 8 16.90 -1.75 -3.45
N SER A 9 18.21 -1.84 -3.66
CA SER A 9 19.06 -2.92 -3.18
C SER A 9 19.85 -2.49 -1.94
N LYS A 10 19.21 -2.42 -0.76
CA LYS A 10 19.96 -2.34 0.49
C LYS A 10 20.30 -3.75 0.98
N PRO A 11 21.51 -3.98 1.51
CA PRO A 11 21.87 -5.26 2.11
C PRO A 11 21.25 -5.36 3.51
N ASP A 12 20.00 -5.78 3.56
CA ASP A 12 19.34 -6.05 4.83
C ASP A 12 19.72 -7.44 5.35
N GLY A 13 19.88 -7.60 6.66
CA GLY A 13 20.04 -8.90 7.28
C GLY A 13 18.85 -9.84 6.98
N ALA A 14 19.06 -11.15 7.05
CA ALA A 14 17.99 -12.12 6.81
C ALA A 14 16.83 -11.97 7.82
N ALA A 15 17.14 -11.68 9.09
CA ALA A 15 16.14 -11.45 10.11
C ALA A 15 15.29 -10.20 9.83
N THR A 16 15.90 -9.08 9.46
CA THR A 16 15.19 -7.85 9.06
C THR A 16 14.28 -8.11 7.86
N SER A 17 14.80 -8.83 6.85
CA SER A 17 14.01 -9.16 5.66
C SER A 17 12.82 -10.07 5.97
N ALA A 18 12.95 -10.99 6.94
CA ALA A 18 11.86 -11.85 7.40
C ALA A 18 10.78 -11.02 8.14
N ILE A 19 11.19 -10.11 9.02
CA ILE A 19 10.26 -9.20 9.71
C ILE A 19 9.50 -8.34 8.70
N LEU A 20 10.19 -7.75 7.72
CA LEU A 20 9.54 -6.96 6.67
C LEU A 20 8.55 -7.79 5.85
N LEU A 21 8.85 -9.05 5.55
CA LEU A 21 7.91 -9.94 4.88
C LEU A 21 6.66 -10.19 5.74
N ILE A 22 6.83 -10.48 7.02
CA ILE A 22 5.70 -10.72 7.95
C ILE A 22 4.82 -9.47 8.03
N VAL A 23 5.41 -8.29 8.19
CA VAL A 23 4.66 -7.02 8.24
C VAL A 23 3.90 -6.78 6.92
N ARG A 24 4.53 -7.06 5.76
CA ARG A 24 3.86 -6.96 4.46
C ARG A 24 2.65 -7.88 4.36
N ILE A 25 2.79 -9.14 4.79
CA ILE A 25 1.68 -10.11 4.75
C ILE A 25 0.56 -9.63 5.67
N ILE A 26 0.84 -9.32 6.92
CA ILE A 26 -0.18 -8.92 7.90
C ILE A 26 -0.91 -7.66 7.43
N PHE A 27 -0.19 -6.56 7.23
CA PHE A 27 -0.82 -5.28 6.89
C PHE A 27 -1.39 -5.25 5.47
N GLY A 28 -0.79 -5.99 4.55
CA GLY A 28 -1.33 -6.15 3.19
C GLY A 28 -2.63 -6.93 3.19
N VAL A 29 -2.73 -8.05 3.89
CA VAL A 29 -3.97 -8.86 3.98
C VAL A 29 -5.08 -8.08 4.71
N LEU A 30 -4.75 -7.41 5.81
CA LEU A 30 -5.73 -6.62 6.54
C LEU A 30 -6.31 -5.49 5.67
N LEU A 31 -5.47 -4.74 4.94
CA LEU A 31 -5.98 -3.70 4.04
C LEU A 31 -6.71 -4.28 2.82
N MET A 32 -6.23 -5.40 2.27
CA MET A 32 -6.88 -6.10 1.18
C MET A 32 -8.31 -6.52 1.54
N ASN A 33 -8.56 -6.96 2.77
CA ASN A 33 -9.91 -7.29 3.24
C ASN A 33 -10.86 -6.09 3.16
N HIS A 34 -10.40 -4.88 3.51
CA HIS A 34 -11.20 -3.66 3.33
C HIS A 34 -11.51 -3.36 1.85
N GLY A 35 -10.54 -3.62 0.96
CA GLY A 35 -10.74 -3.50 -0.49
C GLY A 35 -11.73 -4.54 -1.03
N ILE A 36 -11.67 -5.79 -0.56
CA ILE A 36 -12.62 -6.86 -0.93
C ILE A 36 -14.04 -6.52 -0.47
N GLU A 37 -14.19 -6.02 0.75
CA GLU A 37 -15.49 -5.60 1.29
C GLU A 37 -16.12 -4.50 0.44
N LYS A 38 -15.34 -3.46 0.08
CA LYS A 38 -15.81 -2.40 -0.82
C LYS A 38 -16.14 -2.90 -2.21
N TRP A 39 -15.33 -3.81 -2.75
CA TRP A 39 -15.59 -4.44 -4.05
C TRP A 39 -16.90 -5.23 -4.05
N SER A 40 -17.12 -6.05 -3.02
CA SER A 40 -18.33 -6.88 -2.89
C SER A 40 -19.61 -6.06 -2.76
N ASN A 41 -19.52 -4.87 -2.14
CA ASN A 41 -20.65 -3.97 -1.92
C ASN A 41 -20.63 -2.76 -2.89
N TYR A 42 -19.95 -2.88 -4.03
CA TYR A 42 -19.71 -1.76 -4.94
C TYR A 42 -21.00 -1.07 -5.39
N GLN A 43 -22.05 -1.81 -5.72
CA GLN A 43 -23.31 -1.25 -6.22
C GLN A 43 -24.00 -0.36 -5.18
N GLU A 44 -24.01 -0.81 -3.92
CA GLU A 44 -24.59 -0.05 -2.81
C GLU A 44 -23.76 1.16 -2.43
N LEU A 45 -22.43 0.98 -2.36
CA LEU A 45 -21.51 2.03 -1.95
C LEU A 45 -21.30 3.09 -3.02
N SER A 46 -21.39 2.77 -4.30
CA SER A 46 -21.06 3.68 -5.41
C SER A 46 -21.89 4.97 -5.43
N ALA A 47 -23.13 4.93 -4.89
CA ALA A 47 -23.99 6.11 -4.83
C ALA A 47 -23.72 7.02 -3.62
N VAL A 48 -23.11 6.48 -2.54
CA VAL A 48 -23.00 7.17 -1.24
C VAL A 48 -21.56 7.29 -0.73
N PHE A 49 -20.59 6.75 -1.47
CA PHE A 49 -19.19 6.79 -1.06
C PHE A 49 -18.66 8.24 -1.00
N PRO A 50 -17.87 8.58 0.03
CA PRO A 50 -17.25 9.91 0.12
C PRO A 50 -16.43 10.27 -1.13
N ASP A 51 -16.62 11.49 -1.61
CA ASP A 51 -15.90 12.01 -2.78
C ASP A 51 -15.03 13.22 -2.43
N PRO A 52 -13.91 13.01 -1.74
CA PRO A 52 -13.05 14.10 -1.29
C PRO A 52 -12.29 14.77 -2.44
N LEU A 53 -12.21 14.14 -3.60
CA LEU A 53 -11.50 14.66 -4.78
C LEU A 53 -12.42 15.37 -5.77
N GLY A 54 -13.76 15.28 -5.60
CA GLY A 54 -14.73 15.87 -6.52
C GLY A 54 -14.77 15.18 -7.90
N VAL A 55 -14.42 13.89 -7.96
CA VAL A 55 -14.40 13.09 -9.20
C VAL A 55 -15.65 12.22 -9.37
N GLY A 56 -16.54 12.25 -8.40
CA GLY A 56 -17.74 11.43 -8.30
C GLY A 56 -17.57 10.19 -7.41
N SER A 57 -18.60 9.86 -6.64
CA SER A 57 -18.57 8.74 -5.68
C SER A 57 -18.17 7.39 -6.30
N PRO A 58 -18.65 7.01 -7.52
CA PRO A 58 -18.25 5.75 -8.12
C PRO A 58 -16.76 5.68 -8.44
N LEU A 59 -16.16 6.78 -8.94
CA LEU A 59 -14.74 6.82 -9.25
C LEU A 59 -13.89 6.88 -7.98
N SER A 60 -14.31 7.66 -6.97
CA SER A 60 -13.65 7.72 -5.68
C SER A 60 -13.63 6.35 -4.99
N LEU A 61 -14.74 5.60 -5.03
CA LEU A 61 -14.81 4.21 -4.56
C LEU A 61 -13.85 3.30 -5.34
N GLY A 62 -13.83 3.41 -6.68
CA GLY A 62 -12.93 2.64 -7.54
C GLY A 62 -11.45 2.88 -7.21
N LEU A 63 -11.07 4.13 -6.97
CA LEU A 63 -9.70 4.50 -6.56
C LEU A 63 -9.34 3.94 -5.17
N ALA A 64 -10.28 3.97 -4.22
CA ALA A 64 -10.10 3.35 -2.91
C ALA A 64 -9.90 1.84 -3.02
N ILE A 65 -10.75 1.15 -3.79
CA ILE A 65 -10.62 -0.29 -4.06
C ILE A 65 -9.28 -0.60 -4.72
N PHE A 66 -8.85 0.17 -5.70
CA PHE A 66 -7.54 0.00 -6.34
C PHE A 66 -6.40 0.09 -5.32
N GLY A 67 -6.40 1.11 -4.47
CA GLY A 67 -5.38 1.28 -3.42
C GLY A 67 -5.40 0.18 -2.36
N GLU A 68 -6.59 -0.25 -1.95
CA GLU A 68 -6.75 -1.22 -0.85
C GLU A 68 -6.70 -2.68 -1.32
N LEU A 69 -7.10 -2.99 -2.54
CA LEU A 69 -7.10 -4.37 -3.06
C LEU A 69 -5.92 -4.64 -3.98
N ALA A 70 -5.84 -3.97 -5.13
CA ALA A 70 -4.81 -4.25 -6.13
C ALA A 70 -3.40 -3.89 -5.64
N CYS A 71 -3.25 -2.71 -5.02
CA CYS A 71 -1.95 -2.27 -4.50
C CYS A 71 -1.52 -3.09 -3.27
N SER A 72 -2.46 -3.56 -2.44
CA SER A 72 -2.13 -4.47 -1.33
C SER A 72 -1.63 -5.83 -1.81
N MET A 73 -2.19 -6.37 -2.87
CA MET A 73 -1.66 -7.60 -3.49
C MET A 73 -0.22 -7.40 -3.97
N ALA A 74 0.04 -6.32 -4.70
CA ALA A 74 1.38 -5.97 -5.17
C ALA A 74 2.36 -5.75 -3.99
N PHE A 75 1.91 -5.10 -2.93
CA PHE A 75 2.67 -4.88 -1.69
C PHE A 75 3.03 -6.20 -0.99
N ILE A 76 2.09 -7.15 -0.84
CA ILE A 76 2.33 -8.46 -0.22
C ILE A 76 3.44 -9.21 -0.94
N ILE A 77 3.36 -9.33 -2.26
CA ILE A 77 4.36 -10.06 -3.06
C ILE A 77 5.65 -9.26 -3.27
N GLY A 78 5.63 -7.96 -3.02
CA GLY A 78 6.75 -7.05 -3.23
C GLY A 78 7.03 -6.80 -4.72
N PHE A 79 5.98 -6.63 -5.51
CA PHE A 79 6.05 -6.28 -6.93
C PHE A 79 5.69 -4.82 -7.14
N LEU A 80 6.54 -4.08 -7.86
CA LEU A 80 6.43 -2.61 -8.00
C LEU A 80 6.18 -1.94 -6.63
N TYR A 81 6.86 -2.42 -5.62
CA TYR A 81 6.62 -2.16 -4.20
C TYR A 81 6.42 -0.69 -3.87
N ARG A 82 7.35 0.17 -4.26
CA ARG A 82 7.25 1.60 -3.98
C ARG A 82 6.11 2.27 -4.72
N LEU A 83 5.84 1.84 -5.95
CA LEU A 83 4.76 2.38 -6.75
C LEU A 83 3.40 1.97 -6.18
N ALA A 84 3.25 0.71 -5.76
CA ALA A 84 2.04 0.20 -5.12
C ALA A 84 1.74 0.90 -3.78
N MET A 85 2.77 1.26 -3.01
CA MET A 85 2.58 1.95 -1.73
C MET A 85 2.08 3.39 -1.86
N LEU A 86 2.31 4.08 -2.98
CA LEU A 86 1.85 5.46 -3.15
C LEU A 86 0.32 5.56 -3.07
N PRO A 87 -0.48 4.78 -3.82
CA PRO A 87 -1.93 4.79 -3.66
C PRO A 87 -2.39 4.32 -2.27
N MET A 88 -1.71 3.34 -1.65
CA MET A 88 -2.05 2.87 -0.30
C MET A 88 -1.86 3.98 0.75
N ILE A 89 -0.72 4.67 0.73
CA ILE A 89 -0.43 5.81 1.61
C ILE A 89 -1.42 6.94 1.35
N PHE A 90 -1.69 7.26 0.08
CA PHE A 90 -2.64 8.29 -0.29
C PHE A 90 -4.04 7.97 0.22
N THR A 91 -4.55 6.76 0.01
CA THR A 91 -5.89 6.34 0.46
C THR A 91 -6.01 6.42 2.00
N MET A 92 -5.01 5.95 2.72
CA MET A 92 -5.01 6.04 4.19
C MET A 92 -4.86 7.48 4.70
N GLY A 93 -4.07 8.30 4.01
CA GLY A 93 -3.98 9.73 4.29
C GLY A 93 -5.31 10.45 4.07
N MET A 94 -6.01 10.18 2.98
CA MET A 94 -7.35 10.72 2.72
C MET A 94 -8.36 10.27 3.77
N ALA A 95 -8.34 8.99 4.14
CA ALA A 95 -9.20 8.48 5.22
C ALA A 95 -8.94 9.21 6.54
N PHE A 96 -7.68 9.36 6.94
CA PHE A 96 -7.31 9.94 8.22
C PHE A 96 -7.52 11.46 8.29
N PHE A 97 -7.03 12.20 7.30
CA PHE A 97 -7.00 13.67 7.34
C PHE A 97 -8.26 14.33 6.80
N VAL A 98 -8.93 13.70 5.82
CA VAL A 98 -10.05 14.32 5.09
C VAL A 98 -11.38 13.71 5.49
N ILE A 99 -11.56 12.39 5.29
CA ILE A 99 -12.85 11.74 5.53
C ILE A 99 -13.18 11.75 7.03
N HIS A 100 -12.23 11.34 7.87
CA HIS A 100 -12.37 11.27 9.32
C HIS A 100 -11.65 12.44 10.03
N GLY A 101 -11.35 13.53 9.32
CA GLY A 101 -10.57 14.65 9.86
C GLY A 101 -11.14 15.23 11.16
N ASN A 102 -12.45 15.39 11.21
CA ASN A 102 -13.19 15.95 12.36
C ASN A 102 -13.67 14.89 13.37
N ASP A 103 -13.48 13.60 13.08
CA ASP A 103 -13.92 12.53 13.97
C ASP A 103 -12.95 12.37 15.16
N PRO A 104 -13.43 11.81 16.29
CA PRO A 104 -12.57 11.42 17.41
C PRO A 104 -11.47 10.47 16.94
N PHE A 105 -10.29 10.53 17.58
CA PHE A 105 -9.14 9.70 17.19
C PHE A 105 -9.48 8.19 17.13
N ALA A 106 -10.31 7.69 18.05
CA ALA A 106 -10.72 6.30 18.08
C ALA A 106 -11.39 5.82 16.77
N VAL A 107 -12.07 6.71 16.02
CA VAL A 107 -12.69 6.36 14.73
C VAL A 107 -11.67 6.25 13.61
N LYS A 108 -10.62 7.08 13.63
CA LYS A 108 -9.58 7.15 12.59
C LYS A 108 -8.26 6.45 12.98
N GLU A 109 -8.21 5.82 14.14
CA GLU A 109 -7.02 5.14 14.66
C GLU A 109 -6.51 4.08 13.69
N LEU A 110 -7.39 3.29 13.10
CA LEU A 110 -7.01 2.25 12.14
C LEU A 110 -6.35 2.84 10.89
N ALA A 111 -6.93 3.89 10.32
CA ALA A 111 -6.33 4.59 9.17
C ALA A 111 -4.96 5.18 9.52
N PHE A 112 -4.81 5.71 10.75
CA PHE A 112 -3.53 6.21 11.25
C PHE A 112 -2.47 5.11 11.35
N ILE A 113 -2.82 3.95 11.92
CA ILE A 113 -1.89 2.80 12.04
C ILE A 113 -1.41 2.36 10.66
N TYR A 114 -2.31 2.17 9.70
CA TYR A 114 -1.95 1.82 8.33
C TYR A 114 -1.05 2.87 7.70
N LEU A 115 -1.41 4.16 7.82
CA LEU A 115 -0.63 5.26 7.27
C LEU A 115 0.81 5.26 7.79
N VAL A 116 0.98 5.17 9.11
CA VAL A 116 2.30 5.15 9.76
C VAL A 116 3.11 3.93 9.30
N VAL A 117 2.52 2.74 9.32
CA VAL A 117 3.20 1.51 8.90
C VAL A 117 3.66 1.59 7.45
N TYR A 118 2.80 2.05 6.53
CA TYR A 118 3.17 2.15 5.11
C TYR A 118 4.22 3.23 4.87
N VAL A 119 4.17 4.37 5.53
CA VAL A 119 5.21 5.40 5.44
C VAL A 119 6.55 4.86 5.94
N LEU A 120 6.58 4.19 7.09
CA LEU A 120 7.80 3.59 7.62
C LEU A 120 8.35 2.50 6.68
N MET A 121 7.49 1.64 6.17
CA MET A 121 7.90 0.59 5.23
C MET A 121 8.35 1.15 3.88
N TYR A 122 7.77 2.26 3.42
CA TYR A 122 8.23 2.96 2.22
C TYR A 122 9.68 3.46 2.37
N ILE A 123 10.02 3.98 3.57
CA ILE A 123 11.36 4.48 3.90
C ILE A 123 12.36 3.32 4.06
N ILE A 124 11.99 2.29 4.82
CA ILE A 124 12.86 1.15 5.13
C ILE A 124 13.12 0.31 3.87
N GLY A 125 12.10 0.04 3.08
CA GLY A 125 12.17 -0.77 1.88
C GLY A 125 11.62 -2.19 2.04
N LEU A 126 11.81 -3.02 1.01
CA LEU A 126 11.06 -4.27 0.83
C LEU A 126 11.73 -5.53 1.43
N GLY A 127 13.03 -5.45 1.76
CA GLY A 127 13.80 -6.62 2.19
C GLY A 127 14.16 -7.57 1.02
N LYS A 128 14.80 -8.71 1.35
CA LYS A 128 15.28 -9.70 0.36
C LYS A 128 14.17 -10.62 -0.19
N PHE A 129 13.10 -10.80 0.57
CA PHE A 129 11.99 -11.71 0.23
C PHE A 129 10.88 -10.96 -0.54
N ALA A 130 11.21 -10.50 -1.76
CA ALA A 130 10.30 -9.75 -2.60
C ALA A 130 10.62 -9.94 -4.08
N VAL A 131 9.60 -9.89 -4.93
CA VAL A 131 9.74 -10.04 -6.38
C VAL A 131 10.68 -8.97 -6.96
N ASP A 132 10.53 -7.72 -6.55
CA ASP A 132 11.39 -6.62 -7.01
C ASP A 132 12.87 -6.83 -6.67
N HIS A 133 13.18 -7.50 -5.56
CA HIS A 133 14.55 -7.82 -5.21
C HIS A 133 15.18 -8.80 -6.22
N TRP A 134 14.41 -9.82 -6.63
CA TRP A 134 14.86 -10.80 -7.62
C TRP A 134 14.92 -10.21 -9.02
N LEU A 135 13.92 -9.42 -9.41
CA LEU A 135 13.93 -8.68 -10.67
C LEU A 135 15.10 -7.70 -10.73
N GLY A 136 15.36 -6.99 -9.63
CA GLY A 136 16.49 -6.08 -9.52
C GLY A 136 17.83 -6.78 -9.77
N LYS A 137 18.02 -7.99 -9.23
CA LYS A 137 19.23 -8.80 -9.47
C LYS A 137 19.33 -9.30 -10.92
N ALA A 138 18.20 -9.72 -11.50
CA ALA A 138 18.16 -10.24 -12.87
C ALA A 138 18.44 -9.14 -13.91
N LEU A 139 17.98 -7.92 -13.66
CA LEU A 139 18.12 -6.78 -14.56
C LEU A 139 19.43 -5.99 -14.37
N THR A 140 20.20 -6.25 -13.30
CA THR A 140 21.50 -5.62 -13.12
C THR A 140 22.53 -6.31 -14.00
N PRO A 141 23.17 -5.62 -14.98
CA PRO A 141 24.24 -6.22 -15.77
C PRO A 141 25.36 -6.71 -14.85
N LYS A 142 25.78 -7.97 -15.00
CA LYS A 142 27.00 -8.44 -14.35
C LYS A 142 28.14 -7.54 -14.83
N LYS A 143 28.75 -6.81 -13.90
CA LYS A 143 30.00 -6.12 -14.22
C LYS A 143 31.03 -7.15 -14.72
N PRO A 144 31.74 -6.85 -15.83
CA PRO A 144 32.82 -7.70 -16.32
C PRO A 144 33.94 -7.85 -15.30
#